data_f0aeed6fb7fe8697e36daee78d7f8557
#
_entry.id   f0aeed6fb7fe8697e36daee78d7f8557
#
_cell.length_a   1.000
_cell.length_b   1.000
_cell.length_c   1.000
_cell.angle_alpha   90.00
_cell.angle_beta   90.00
_cell.angle_gamma   90.00
#
_symmetry.space_group_name_H-M   'P 1'
#
loop_
_entity.id
_entity.type
_entity.pdbx_description
1 polymer ?
#
loop_
_entity_poly.entity_id
_entity_poly.type
_entity_poly.pdbx_seq_one_letter_code
_entity_poly.pdbx_strand_id
1 'polypeptide(L)'
;MKKKLNLGVIGIDHGHIFDMLDEMIKEGCSCNYFWTDGDPLTLQEFNKKYPNIKRKENKEEILNDSSIDMILISSIPVNRAGHSIDALKAGKDVMVDKPGCTTLDQLNKLKNTVKETGKIWSINFSERFHVAAVAKAEELVNEGKIGKVKQTIGTGPHRQGNYERPDWFYNRQSYGGIITDIGSHQIHQFLVFTNSDQAKINHALVENTTKKDKPGFQDFGEVNLTGNGGHGYVRLDWFTPDALPTWGD
;
A
#
# COMPACT_ATOMS: atom_id res chain seq x y z
N MET A 1 6.34 -5.37 -28.98
CA MET A 1 6.12 -6.19 -27.76
C MET A 1 6.49 -5.33 -26.56
N LYS A 2 5.66 -5.31 -25.50
CA LYS A 2 6.03 -4.65 -24.23
C LYS A 2 7.28 -5.37 -23.66
N LYS A 3 8.24 -4.60 -23.13
CA LYS A 3 9.41 -5.17 -22.43
C LYS A 3 8.90 -5.96 -21.22
N LYS A 4 9.29 -7.22 -21.10
CA LYS A 4 9.06 -8.02 -19.90
C LYS A 4 10.07 -7.58 -18.85
N LEU A 5 9.60 -7.32 -17.62
CA LEU A 5 10.44 -6.88 -16.52
C LEU A 5 10.91 -8.06 -15.69
N ASN A 6 12.16 -8.00 -15.24
CA ASN A 6 12.69 -8.88 -14.22
C ASN A 6 12.53 -8.21 -12.85
N LEU A 7 11.89 -8.91 -11.92
CA LEU A 7 11.53 -8.40 -10.61
C LEU A 7 12.45 -8.95 -9.53
N GLY A 8 12.69 -8.13 -8.51
CA GLY A 8 13.16 -8.56 -7.20
C GLY A 8 12.13 -8.21 -6.14
N VAL A 9 12.08 -8.96 -5.04
CA VAL A 9 11.19 -8.68 -3.91
C VAL A 9 12.02 -8.32 -2.69
N ILE A 10 11.68 -7.21 -2.02
CA ILE A 10 12.32 -6.78 -0.76
C ILE A 10 11.24 -6.59 0.31
N GLY A 11 11.25 -7.47 1.31
CA GLY A 11 10.25 -7.52 2.39
C GLY A 11 8.94 -8.15 1.93
N ILE A 12 8.49 -9.11 2.71
CA ILE A 12 7.24 -9.86 2.50
C ILE A 12 6.37 -9.86 3.76
N ASP A 13 6.51 -8.85 4.63
CA ASP A 13 5.83 -8.80 5.93
C ASP A 13 4.32 -8.64 5.83
N HIS A 14 3.81 -8.16 4.69
CA HIS A 14 2.38 -7.96 4.44
C HIS A 14 1.88 -8.83 3.30
N GLY A 15 0.66 -9.40 3.46
CA GLY A 15 0.07 -10.34 2.50
C GLY A 15 -0.21 -9.79 1.10
N HIS A 16 -0.24 -8.48 0.91
CA HIS A 16 -0.41 -7.87 -0.43
C HIS A 16 0.70 -8.24 -1.42
N ILE A 17 1.84 -8.74 -0.93
CA ILE A 17 2.91 -9.21 -1.83
C ILE A 17 2.42 -10.32 -2.76
N PHE A 18 1.50 -11.16 -2.31
CA PHE A 18 0.97 -12.25 -3.12
C PHE A 18 0.22 -11.73 -4.35
N ASP A 19 -0.69 -10.77 -4.16
CA ASP A 19 -1.45 -10.18 -5.26
C ASP A 19 -0.54 -9.35 -6.17
N MET A 20 0.37 -8.54 -5.60
CA MET A 20 1.33 -7.76 -6.36
C MET A 20 2.17 -8.63 -7.28
N LEU A 21 2.69 -9.74 -6.77
CA LEU A 21 3.57 -10.63 -7.52
C LEU A 21 2.78 -11.46 -8.55
N ASP A 22 1.61 -11.98 -8.19
CA ASP A 22 0.75 -12.75 -9.09
C ASP A 22 0.33 -11.93 -10.32
N GLU A 23 -0.11 -10.69 -10.12
CA GLU A 23 -0.52 -9.82 -11.23
C GLU A 23 0.68 -9.48 -12.15
N MET A 24 1.84 -9.20 -11.59
CA MET A 24 3.03 -8.95 -12.39
C MET A 24 3.47 -10.19 -13.18
N ILE A 25 3.38 -11.38 -12.61
CA ILE A 25 3.68 -12.64 -13.30
C ILE A 25 2.66 -12.91 -14.43
N LYS A 26 1.36 -12.66 -14.22
CA LYS A 26 0.34 -12.75 -15.27
C LYS A 26 0.63 -11.83 -16.46
N GLU A 27 1.16 -10.63 -16.20
CA GLU A 27 1.59 -9.69 -17.25
C GLU A 27 2.91 -10.12 -17.91
N GLY A 28 3.47 -11.27 -17.53
CA GLY A 28 4.64 -11.89 -18.12
C GLY A 28 5.96 -11.42 -17.55
N CYS A 29 5.98 -10.79 -16.39
CA CYS A 29 7.20 -10.49 -15.64
C CYS A 29 7.79 -11.77 -15.02
N SER A 30 9.08 -11.77 -14.73
CA SER A 30 9.76 -12.85 -14.00
C SER A 30 10.29 -12.36 -12.65
N CYS A 31 10.35 -13.26 -11.68
CA CYS A 31 10.95 -13.01 -10.38
C CYS A 31 11.75 -14.24 -9.95
N ASN A 32 13.03 -14.06 -9.64
CA ASN A 32 13.92 -15.17 -9.26
C ASN A 32 14.39 -15.06 -7.82
N TYR A 33 14.33 -13.88 -7.21
CA TYR A 33 14.92 -13.62 -5.91
C TYR A 33 14.03 -12.76 -5.02
N PHE A 34 14.06 -13.06 -3.73
CA PHE A 34 13.51 -12.22 -2.69
C PHE A 34 14.47 -12.11 -1.51
N TRP A 35 14.30 -11.05 -0.76
CA TRP A 35 14.90 -10.86 0.56
C TRP A 35 13.85 -10.34 1.54
N THR A 36 13.94 -10.76 2.77
CA THR A 36 13.14 -10.24 3.89
C THR A 36 13.95 -10.26 5.16
N ASP A 37 13.71 -9.28 6.03
CA ASP A 37 14.30 -9.26 7.36
C ASP A 37 13.60 -10.29 8.26
N GLY A 38 14.38 -11.10 8.98
CA GLY A 38 13.85 -12.16 9.84
C GLY A 38 12.92 -13.14 9.11
N ASP A 39 11.98 -13.72 9.86
CA ASP A 39 11.03 -14.72 9.37
C ASP A 39 9.59 -14.24 9.60
N PRO A 40 9.04 -13.40 8.71
CA PRO A 40 7.68 -12.88 8.82
C PRO A 40 6.64 -14.00 8.70
N LEU A 41 5.43 -13.79 9.23
CA LEU A 41 4.34 -14.79 9.23
C LEU A 41 3.98 -15.28 7.81
N THR A 42 4.21 -14.48 6.80
CA THR A 42 3.96 -14.80 5.39
C THR A 42 5.02 -15.73 4.77
N LEU A 43 6.18 -15.92 5.41
CA LEU A 43 7.34 -16.60 4.79
C LEU A 43 7.04 -18.04 4.36
N GLN A 44 6.34 -18.80 5.21
CA GLN A 44 6.03 -20.20 4.90
C GLN A 44 5.10 -20.30 3.69
N GLU A 45 4.07 -19.46 3.64
CA GLU A 45 3.13 -19.41 2.51
C GLU A 45 3.82 -18.92 1.24
N PHE A 46 4.70 -17.90 1.34
CA PHE A 46 5.47 -17.39 0.22
C PHE A 46 6.34 -18.47 -0.41
N ASN A 47 7.11 -19.20 0.40
CA ASN A 47 7.95 -20.29 -0.09
C ASN A 47 7.14 -21.43 -0.72
N LYS A 48 5.96 -21.75 -0.16
CA LYS A 48 5.07 -22.76 -0.71
C LYS A 48 4.48 -22.35 -2.06
N LYS A 49 4.07 -21.09 -2.18
CA LYS A 49 3.43 -20.56 -3.40
C LYS A 49 4.45 -20.31 -4.53
N TYR A 50 5.66 -19.86 -4.16
CA TYR A 50 6.70 -19.52 -5.13
C TYR A 50 8.01 -20.31 -4.89
N PRO A 51 8.00 -21.65 -5.05
CA PRO A 51 9.13 -22.51 -4.69
C PRO A 51 10.40 -22.25 -5.54
N ASN A 52 10.26 -21.58 -6.67
CA ASN A 52 11.36 -21.25 -7.56
C ASN A 52 11.99 -19.89 -7.28
N ILE A 53 11.38 -19.05 -6.45
CA ILE A 53 11.92 -17.74 -6.05
C ILE A 53 12.84 -17.97 -4.84
N LYS A 54 14.11 -17.69 -4.98
CA LYS A 54 15.12 -18.01 -3.96
C LYS A 54 15.33 -16.83 -3.01
N ARG A 55 15.38 -17.12 -1.71
CA ARG A 55 15.76 -16.13 -0.71
C ARG A 55 17.25 -15.80 -0.82
N LYS A 56 17.55 -14.50 -0.78
CA LYS A 56 18.93 -13.99 -0.65
C LYS A 56 19.27 -13.71 0.81
N GLU A 57 20.56 -13.77 1.15
CA GLU A 57 21.04 -13.51 2.51
C GLU A 57 20.98 -12.01 2.87
N ASN A 58 21.24 -11.16 1.88
CA ASN A 58 21.14 -9.70 2.05
C ASN A 58 20.47 -9.04 0.85
N LYS A 59 19.86 -7.88 1.08
CA LYS A 59 19.12 -7.13 0.03
C LYS A 59 20.04 -6.57 -1.06
N GLU A 60 21.29 -6.34 -0.73
CA GLU A 60 22.30 -5.79 -1.64
C GLU A 60 22.54 -6.71 -2.83
N GLU A 61 22.38 -8.02 -2.66
CA GLU A 61 22.49 -8.98 -3.77
C GLU A 61 21.39 -8.76 -4.82
N ILE A 62 20.20 -8.34 -4.39
CA ILE A 62 19.09 -8.01 -5.29
C ILE A 62 19.28 -6.62 -5.89
N LEU A 63 19.68 -5.65 -5.05
CA LEU A 63 19.86 -4.26 -5.49
C LEU A 63 20.99 -4.12 -6.52
N ASN A 64 22.07 -4.87 -6.37
CA ASN A 64 23.24 -4.84 -7.26
C ASN A 64 23.11 -5.74 -8.48
N ASP A 65 22.07 -6.56 -8.59
CA ASP A 65 21.84 -7.41 -9.77
C ASP A 65 21.33 -6.55 -10.94
N SER A 66 22.18 -6.36 -11.95
CA SER A 66 21.86 -5.54 -13.14
C SER A 66 20.76 -6.13 -14.01
N SER A 67 20.43 -7.41 -13.86
CA SER A 67 19.34 -8.06 -14.59
C SER A 67 17.95 -7.72 -14.05
N ILE A 68 17.85 -7.20 -12.82
CA ILE A 68 16.59 -6.82 -12.18
C ILE A 68 16.23 -5.39 -12.62
N ASP A 69 15.03 -5.21 -13.12
CA ASP A 69 14.49 -3.92 -13.59
C ASP A 69 13.72 -3.19 -12.50
N MET A 70 12.94 -3.91 -11.68
CA MET A 70 12.00 -3.35 -10.71
C MET A 70 11.98 -4.13 -9.39
N ILE A 71 11.77 -3.43 -8.29
CA ILE A 71 11.62 -4.02 -6.96
C ILE A 71 10.17 -3.90 -6.50
N LEU A 72 9.59 -5.02 -6.04
CA LEU A 72 8.33 -5.06 -5.29
C LEU A 72 8.65 -5.02 -3.81
N ILE A 73 7.97 -4.14 -3.06
CA ILE A 73 8.21 -3.95 -1.62
C ILE A 73 6.92 -4.11 -0.84
N SER A 74 6.88 -5.07 0.08
CA SER A 74 5.78 -5.28 1.02
C SER A 74 6.27 -5.56 2.44
N SER A 75 7.33 -4.85 2.84
CA SER A 75 7.90 -4.87 4.18
C SER A 75 6.99 -4.18 5.20
N ILE A 76 7.38 -4.22 6.48
CA ILE A 76 6.76 -3.40 7.53
C ILE A 76 6.65 -1.95 7.05
N PRO A 77 5.49 -1.28 7.17
CA PRO A 77 5.25 0.04 6.57
C PRO A 77 6.31 1.09 6.86
N VAL A 78 6.83 1.16 8.08
CA VAL A 78 7.89 2.13 8.46
C VAL A 78 9.20 1.93 7.67
N ASN A 79 9.49 0.73 7.18
CA ASN A 79 10.72 0.38 6.46
C ASN A 79 10.61 0.59 4.94
N ARG A 80 9.38 0.70 4.41
CA ARG A 80 9.10 0.77 2.96
C ARG A 80 9.80 1.92 2.27
N ALA A 81 9.80 3.10 2.90
CA ALA A 81 10.47 4.28 2.34
C ALA A 81 11.98 4.08 2.22
N GLY A 82 12.64 3.51 3.25
CA GLY A 82 14.06 3.20 3.21
C GLY A 82 14.42 2.23 2.08
N HIS A 83 13.71 1.12 2.01
CA HIS A 83 13.93 0.14 0.93
C HIS A 83 13.65 0.71 -0.45
N SER A 84 12.62 1.56 -0.60
CA SER A 84 12.34 2.24 -1.86
C SER A 84 13.49 3.17 -2.28
N ILE A 85 14.01 3.97 -1.35
CA ILE A 85 15.14 4.87 -1.60
C ILE A 85 16.38 4.08 -2.04
N ASP A 86 16.69 2.98 -1.35
CA ASP A 86 17.82 2.12 -1.70
C ASP A 86 17.68 1.54 -3.11
N ALA A 87 16.48 1.05 -3.46
CA ALA A 87 16.17 0.50 -4.77
C ALA A 87 16.27 1.56 -5.89
N LEU A 88 15.69 2.75 -5.68
CA LEU A 88 15.75 3.85 -6.64
C LEU A 88 17.20 4.29 -6.90
N LYS A 89 18.03 4.41 -5.84
CA LYS A 89 19.45 4.74 -5.94
C LYS A 89 20.27 3.65 -6.62
N ALA A 90 19.86 2.39 -6.49
CA ALA A 90 20.44 1.26 -7.23
C ALA A 90 19.97 1.19 -8.71
N GLY A 91 19.23 2.20 -9.17
CA GLY A 91 18.77 2.31 -10.56
C GLY A 91 17.56 1.42 -10.89
N LYS A 92 16.81 0.96 -9.89
CA LYS A 92 15.60 0.13 -10.07
C LYS A 92 14.34 0.98 -9.98
N ASP A 93 13.33 0.63 -10.76
CA ASP A 93 11.99 1.12 -10.52
C ASP A 93 11.37 0.41 -9.30
N VAL A 94 10.37 1.00 -8.67
CA VAL A 94 9.77 0.48 -7.45
C VAL A 94 8.25 0.46 -7.55
N MET A 95 7.65 -0.68 -7.17
CA MET A 95 6.25 -0.77 -6.76
C MET A 95 6.24 -1.15 -5.28
N VAL A 96 5.70 -0.27 -4.45
CA VAL A 96 5.60 -0.48 -3.01
C VAL A 96 4.16 -0.67 -2.58
N ASP A 97 3.91 -1.55 -1.63
CA ASP A 97 2.61 -1.70 -1.00
C ASP A 97 2.22 -0.42 -0.22
N LYS A 98 0.92 -0.16 -0.10
CA LYS A 98 0.36 0.96 0.68
C LYS A 98 0.46 0.67 2.20
N PRO A 99 0.75 1.68 3.01
CA PRO A 99 1.26 2.99 2.67
C PRO A 99 2.72 2.91 2.21
N GLY A 100 3.09 3.70 1.23
CA GLY A 100 4.47 3.72 0.72
C GLY A 100 5.47 4.39 1.68
N CYS A 101 4.98 5.17 2.64
CA CYS A 101 5.74 5.79 3.73
C CYS A 101 4.80 6.12 4.90
N THR A 102 5.36 6.34 6.09
CA THR A 102 4.60 6.61 7.32
C THR A 102 4.82 8.00 7.89
N THR A 103 5.78 8.76 7.36
CA THR A 103 6.11 10.12 7.83
C THR A 103 6.34 11.09 6.69
N LEU A 104 6.17 12.40 6.96
CA LEU A 104 6.46 13.46 5.98
C LEU A 104 7.95 13.54 5.64
N ASP A 105 8.84 13.26 6.58
CA ASP A 105 10.29 13.21 6.33
C ASP A 105 10.64 12.11 5.30
N GLN A 106 10.07 10.90 5.48
CA GLN A 106 10.21 9.82 4.51
C GLN A 106 9.69 10.22 3.13
N LEU A 107 8.50 10.85 3.06
CA LEU A 107 7.93 11.33 1.81
C LEU A 107 8.82 12.35 1.11
N ASN A 108 9.37 13.30 1.86
CA ASN A 108 10.29 14.32 1.31
C ASN A 108 11.56 13.68 0.76
N LYS A 109 12.16 12.73 1.47
CA LYS A 109 13.32 11.97 0.99
C LYS A 109 13.01 11.20 -0.28
N LEU A 110 11.86 10.51 -0.34
CA LEU A 110 11.40 9.78 -1.53
C LEU A 110 11.23 10.73 -2.73
N LYS A 111 10.53 11.86 -2.56
CA LYS A 111 10.36 12.86 -3.63
C LYS A 111 11.69 13.34 -4.20
N ASN A 112 12.65 13.62 -3.33
CA ASN A 112 13.99 14.05 -3.76
C ASN A 112 14.70 12.91 -4.50
N THR A 113 14.68 11.69 -3.98
CA THR A 113 15.32 10.53 -4.61
C THR A 113 14.71 10.22 -5.99
N VAL A 114 13.39 10.26 -6.13
CA VAL A 114 12.73 10.10 -7.45
C VAL A 114 13.21 11.17 -8.44
N LYS A 115 13.29 12.44 -7.99
CA LYS A 115 13.78 13.54 -8.83
C LYS A 115 15.25 13.37 -9.23
N GLU A 116 16.10 12.92 -8.31
CA GLU A 116 17.53 12.71 -8.53
C GLU A 116 17.82 11.53 -9.46
N THR A 117 17.09 10.43 -9.30
CA THR A 117 17.33 9.19 -10.03
C THR A 117 16.58 9.09 -11.35
N GLY A 118 15.49 9.85 -11.52
CA GLY A 118 14.57 9.76 -12.65
C GLY A 118 13.82 8.41 -12.72
N LYS A 119 13.85 7.61 -11.65
CA LYS A 119 13.20 6.31 -11.56
C LYS A 119 11.75 6.44 -11.14
N ILE A 120 10.96 5.40 -11.43
CA ILE A 120 9.55 5.33 -11.08
C ILE A 120 9.40 4.81 -9.65
N TRP A 121 8.64 5.53 -8.82
CA TRP A 121 8.16 5.05 -7.53
C TRP A 121 6.65 5.06 -7.56
N SER A 122 6.04 3.88 -7.50
CA SER A 122 4.59 3.70 -7.52
C SER A 122 4.11 3.00 -6.25
N ILE A 123 2.89 3.36 -5.82
CA ILE A 123 2.23 2.73 -4.68
C ILE A 123 1.11 1.84 -5.19
N ASN A 124 1.02 0.60 -4.71
CA ASN A 124 -0.04 -0.33 -5.03
C ASN A 124 -1.32 0.02 -4.25
N PHE A 125 -2.17 0.87 -4.82
CA PHE A 125 -3.51 1.15 -4.31
C PHE A 125 -4.52 0.13 -4.85
N SER A 126 -4.49 -1.09 -4.29
CA SER A 126 -5.28 -2.22 -4.77
C SER A 126 -6.78 -1.94 -4.84
N GLU A 127 -7.37 -1.23 -3.89
CA GLU A 127 -8.81 -0.91 -3.91
C GLU A 127 -9.25 -0.11 -5.14
N ARG A 128 -8.37 0.70 -5.74
CA ARG A 128 -8.69 1.38 -7.00
C ARG A 128 -8.46 0.48 -8.21
N PHE A 129 -7.36 -0.26 -8.24
CA PHE A 129 -6.90 -0.94 -9.45
C PHE A 129 -7.39 -2.38 -9.58
N HIS A 130 -7.64 -3.08 -8.46
CA HIS A 130 -8.07 -4.48 -8.47
C HIS A 130 -9.60 -4.61 -8.32
N VAL A 131 -10.31 -3.58 -7.85
CA VAL A 131 -11.76 -3.62 -7.69
C VAL A 131 -12.44 -3.15 -8.98
N ALA A 132 -13.00 -4.07 -9.74
CA ALA A 132 -13.62 -3.79 -11.03
C ALA A 132 -14.73 -2.72 -10.96
N ALA A 133 -15.49 -2.66 -9.86
CA ALA A 133 -16.52 -1.64 -9.64
C ALA A 133 -15.92 -0.23 -9.54
N VAL A 134 -14.77 -0.07 -8.89
CA VAL A 134 -14.08 1.22 -8.77
C VAL A 134 -13.54 1.67 -10.11
N ALA A 135 -12.91 0.76 -10.87
CA ALA A 135 -12.43 1.04 -12.22
C ALA A 135 -13.59 1.49 -13.15
N LYS A 136 -14.74 0.80 -13.08
CA LYS A 136 -15.92 1.17 -13.86
C LYS A 136 -16.53 2.50 -13.42
N ALA A 137 -16.56 2.78 -12.12
CA ALA A 137 -17.01 4.08 -11.60
C ALA A 137 -16.11 5.21 -12.10
N GLU A 138 -14.79 5.03 -12.08
CA GLU A 138 -13.84 6.02 -12.62
C GLU A 138 -14.07 6.29 -14.11
N GLU A 139 -14.28 5.25 -14.93
CA GLU A 139 -14.62 5.37 -16.34
C GLU A 139 -15.88 6.24 -16.53
N LEU A 140 -16.98 5.94 -15.82
CA LEU A 140 -18.25 6.67 -15.93
C LEU A 140 -18.13 8.13 -15.47
N VAL A 141 -17.35 8.41 -14.42
CA VAL A 141 -17.06 9.77 -13.97
C VAL A 141 -16.28 10.54 -15.04
N ASN A 142 -15.24 9.92 -15.61
CA ASN A 142 -14.43 10.53 -16.66
C ASN A 142 -15.22 10.80 -17.95
N GLU A 143 -16.21 9.95 -18.27
CA GLU A 143 -17.16 10.18 -19.37
C GLU A 143 -18.21 11.27 -19.07
N GLY A 144 -18.22 11.80 -17.85
CA GLY A 144 -19.17 12.84 -17.44
C GLY A 144 -20.61 12.36 -17.18
N LYS A 145 -20.83 11.03 -17.00
CA LYS A 145 -22.18 10.44 -16.83
C LYS A 145 -22.96 11.00 -15.64
N ILE A 146 -22.26 11.45 -14.60
CA ILE A 146 -22.86 12.08 -13.41
C ILE A 146 -22.49 13.55 -13.25
N GLY A 147 -21.84 14.13 -14.26
CA GLY A 147 -21.28 15.48 -14.20
C GLY A 147 -20.08 15.56 -13.23
N LYS A 148 -19.78 16.79 -12.77
CA LYS A 148 -18.64 17.01 -11.85
C LYS A 148 -18.95 16.49 -10.46
N VAL A 149 -18.12 15.57 -9.95
CA VAL A 149 -18.18 15.09 -8.57
C VAL A 149 -17.89 16.25 -7.62
N LYS A 150 -18.77 16.49 -6.64
CA LYS A 150 -18.64 17.54 -5.63
C LYS A 150 -18.19 17.02 -4.29
N GLN A 151 -18.53 15.77 -3.99
CA GLN A 151 -18.20 15.13 -2.71
C GLN A 151 -18.01 13.63 -2.90
N THR A 152 -17.09 13.07 -2.13
CA THR A 152 -16.99 11.62 -1.90
C THR A 152 -17.22 11.31 -0.42
N ILE A 153 -17.83 10.15 -0.17
CA ILE A 153 -17.89 9.53 1.16
C ILE A 153 -17.19 8.19 1.01
N GLY A 154 -15.99 8.09 1.57
CA GLY A 154 -15.17 6.87 1.55
C GLY A 154 -15.32 6.12 2.86
N THR A 155 -15.75 4.87 2.80
CA THR A 155 -15.77 3.98 3.97
C THR A 155 -14.71 2.91 3.81
N GLY A 156 -14.01 2.57 4.89
CA GLY A 156 -13.00 1.51 4.93
C GLY A 156 -13.22 0.62 6.15
N PRO A 157 -14.36 -0.10 6.22
CA PRO A 157 -14.57 -1.10 7.26
C PRO A 157 -13.65 -2.29 7.01
N HIS A 158 -12.94 -2.72 8.05
CA HIS A 158 -12.03 -3.85 7.98
C HIS A 158 -12.30 -4.83 9.11
N ARG A 159 -11.96 -6.10 8.89
CA ARG A 159 -12.03 -7.13 9.92
C ARG A 159 -10.70 -7.26 10.64
N GLN A 160 -10.74 -7.13 11.96
CA GLN A 160 -9.55 -7.41 12.75
C GLN A 160 -9.22 -8.91 12.72
N GLY A 161 -10.25 -9.77 12.80
CA GLY A 161 -10.15 -11.22 12.79
C GLY A 161 -9.61 -11.80 14.10
N ASN A 162 -9.76 -13.12 14.24
CA ASN A 162 -9.25 -13.90 15.37
C ASN A 162 -7.95 -14.66 15.00
N TYR A 163 -7.18 -14.18 14.05
CA TYR A 163 -5.93 -14.76 13.64
C TYR A 163 -4.74 -13.95 14.19
N GLU A 164 -3.61 -14.60 14.27
CA GLU A 164 -2.38 -13.99 14.74
C GLU A 164 -1.97 -12.82 13.81
N ARG A 165 -1.69 -11.69 14.45
CA ARG A 165 -1.13 -10.53 13.78
C ARG A 165 0.25 -10.22 14.35
N PRO A 166 1.21 -9.80 13.52
CA PRO A 166 2.55 -9.50 13.99
C PRO A 166 2.54 -8.26 14.90
N ASP A 167 3.50 -8.16 15.80
CA ASP A 167 3.58 -7.07 16.78
C ASP A 167 3.63 -5.67 16.15
N TRP A 168 4.26 -5.54 14.98
CA TRP A 168 4.31 -4.26 14.27
C TRP A 168 2.92 -3.71 13.91
N PHE A 169 1.93 -4.57 13.70
CA PHE A 169 0.56 -4.19 13.40
C PHE A 169 -0.10 -3.39 14.53
N TYR A 170 0.30 -3.61 15.77
CA TYR A 170 -0.21 -2.90 16.95
C TYR A 170 0.66 -1.70 17.36
N ASN A 171 1.75 -1.45 16.65
CA ASN A 171 2.66 -0.34 16.94
C ASN A 171 2.45 0.80 15.96
N ARG A 172 1.90 1.93 16.47
CA ARG A 172 1.60 3.14 15.68
C ARG A 172 2.81 3.64 14.86
N GLN A 173 4.02 3.53 15.40
CA GLN A 173 5.22 3.96 14.70
C GLN A 173 5.60 3.03 13.54
N SER A 174 5.24 1.76 13.65
CA SER A 174 5.58 0.75 12.64
C SER A 174 4.60 0.75 11.46
N TYR A 175 3.26 0.80 11.74
CA TYR A 175 2.26 0.74 10.65
C TYR A 175 1.77 2.12 10.16
N GLY A 176 2.05 3.20 10.91
CA GLY A 176 1.70 4.56 10.49
C GLY A 176 0.35 5.07 11.00
N GLY A 177 -0.50 4.22 11.59
CA GLY A 177 -1.86 4.53 12.07
C GLY A 177 -2.93 4.28 11.01
N ILE A 178 -4.19 4.15 11.46
CA ILE A 178 -5.32 3.72 10.64
C ILE A 178 -5.57 4.65 9.43
N ILE A 179 -5.39 5.96 9.59
CA ILE A 179 -5.57 6.91 8.49
C ILE A 179 -4.49 6.72 7.42
N THR A 180 -3.25 6.47 7.84
CA THR A 180 -2.14 6.24 6.90
C THR A 180 -2.25 4.87 6.24
N ASP A 181 -2.61 3.84 7.00
CA ASP A 181 -2.70 2.46 6.52
C ASP A 181 -3.95 2.24 5.65
N ILE A 182 -5.15 2.30 6.23
CA ILE A 182 -6.40 2.07 5.49
C ILE A 182 -6.82 3.33 4.73
N GLY A 183 -6.84 4.47 5.39
CA GLY A 183 -7.34 5.73 4.84
C GLY A 183 -6.60 6.22 3.59
N SER A 184 -5.40 5.72 3.34
CA SER A 184 -4.67 6.03 2.11
C SER A 184 -5.45 5.63 0.85
N HIS A 185 -6.22 4.55 0.87
CA HIS A 185 -7.10 4.13 -0.22
C HIS A 185 -8.22 5.14 -0.47
N GLN A 186 -8.95 5.51 0.58
CA GLN A 186 -10.11 6.41 0.46
C GLN A 186 -9.68 7.84 0.12
N ILE A 187 -8.53 8.30 0.64
CA ILE A 187 -7.96 9.60 0.28
C ILE A 187 -7.48 9.59 -1.18
N HIS A 188 -6.85 8.52 -1.63
CA HIS A 188 -6.46 8.38 -3.04
C HIS A 188 -7.69 8.41 -3.98
N GLN A 189 -8.73 7.65 -3.65
CA GLN A 189 -9.99 7.65 -4.43
C GLN A 189 -10.67 9.03 -4.41
N PHE A 190 -10.67 9.72 -3.25
CA PHE A 190 -11.15 11.10 -3.16
C PHE A 190 -10.44 12.02 -4.15
N LEU A 191 -9.12 12.01 -4.19
CA LEU A 191 -8.35 12.84 -5.11
C LEU A 191 -8.70 12.53 -6.59
N VAL A 192 -8.80 11.25 -6.92
CA VAL A 192 -9.14 10.80 -8.28
C VAL A 192 -10.54 11.20 -8.68
N PHE A 193 -11.56 10.84 -7.91
CA PHE A 193 -12.96 11.07 -8.27
C PHE A 193 -13.35 12.55 -8.27
N THR A 194 -12.74 13.37 -7.41
CA THR A 194 -12.99 14.82 -7.42
C THR A 194 -12.09 15.58 -8.40
N ASN A 195 -11.15 14.87 -9.06
CA ASN A 195 -10.09 15.47 -9.87
C ASN A 195 -9.31 16.54 -9.08
N SER A 196 -8.93 16.21 -7.84
CA SER A 196 -8.14 17.07 -6.96
C SER A 196 -6.67 16.65 -6.99
N ASP A 197 -5.78 17.61 -7.13
CA ASP A 197 -4.32 17.43 -6.98
C ASP A 197 -3.79 18.02 -5.66
N GLN A 198 -4.65 18.70 -4.92
CA GLN A 198 -4.37 19.29 -3.61
C GLN A 198 -5.56 19.07 -2.68
N ALA A 199 -5.25 18.81 -1.42
CA ALA A 199 -6.26 18.69 -0.37
C ALA A 199 -5.76 19.24 0.96
N LYS A 200 -6.71 19.77 1.74
CA LYS A 200 -6.52 20.21 3.12
C LYS A 200 -7.35 19.32 4.04
N ILE A 201 -6.75 18.87 5.13
CA ILE A 201 -7.46 18.23 6.24
C ILE A 201 -8.12 19.33 7.09
N ASN A 202 -9.45 19.27 7.22
CA ASN A 202 -10.22 20.20 8.04
C ASN A 202 -10.41 19.64 9.45
N HIS A 203 -10.62 18.33 9.56
CA HIS A 203 -10.77 17.59 10.81
C HIS A 203 -10.24 16.18 10.65
N ALA A 204 -9.64 15.64 11.69
CA ALA A 204 -9.27 14.23 11.79
C ALA A 204 -9.39 13.75 13.23
N LEU A 205 -9.90 12.54 13.41
CA LEU A 205 -10.00 11.85 14.69
C LEU A 205 -9.49 10.42 14.53
N VAL A 206 -8.78 9.92 15.52
CA VAL A 206 -8.40 8.51 15.63
C VAL A 206 -8.63 8.02 17.05
N GLU A 207 -9.06 6.78 17.19
CA GLU A 207 -9.32 6.19 18.50
C GLU A 207 -8.85 4.73 18.54
N ASN A 208 -8.61 4.24 19.74
CA ASN A 208 -8.53 2.84 20.09
C ASN A 208 -9.68 2.53 21.07
N THR A 209 -10.74 1.93 20.57
CA THR A 209 -11.95 1.66 21.35
C THR A 209 -12.00 0.25 21.91
N THR A 210 -11.44 -0.75 21.19
CA THR A 210 -11.62 -2.17 21.50
C THR A 210 -10.36 -2.88 22.02
N LYS A 211 -9.16 -2.36 21.75
CA LYS A 211 -7.88 -3.01 22.09
C LYS A 211 -7.06 -2.17 23.07
N LYS A 212 -7.59 -1.98 24.26
CA LYS A 212 -6.96 -1.16 25.30
C LYS A 212 -5.62 -1.73 25.80
N ASP A 213 -5.43 -3.02 25.67
CA ASP A 213 -4.16 -3.73 25.93
C ASP A 213 -3.07 -3.45 24.87
N LYS A 214 -3.43 -2.87 23.73
CA LYS A 214 -2.54 -2.49 22.63
C LYS A 214 -2.61 -0.96 22.41
N PRO A 215 -2.00 -0.13 23.25
CA PRO A 215 -2.20 1.33 23.24
C PRO A 215 -1.71 2.02 21.95
N GLY A 216 -0.83 1.39 21.20
CA GLY A 216 -0.38 1.89 19.90
C GLY A 216 -1.32 1.59 18.72
N PHE A 217 -2.38 0.80 18.95
CA PHE A 217 -3.35 0.46 17.92
C PHE A 217 -4.44 1.53 17.78
N GLN A 218 -4.92 1.73 16.57
CA GLN A 218 -6.06 2.60 16.25
C GLN A 218 -7.07 1.76 15.49
N ASP A 219 -8.24 1.54 16.06
CA ASP A 219 -9.31 0.74 15.48
C ASP A 219 -10.45 1.58 14.89
N PHE A 220 -10.38 2.89 15.05
CA PHE A 220 -11.29 3.86 14.43
C PHE A 220 -10.53 5.08 13.94
N GLY A 221 -10.98 5.62 12.79
CA GLY A 221 -10.48 6.88 12.25
C GLY A 221 -11.47 7.56 11.33
N GLU A 222 -11.48 8.90 11.36
CA GLU A 222 -12.23 9.69 10.40
C GLU A 222 -11.46 10.93 9.96
N VAL A 223 -11.72 11.37 8.73
CA VAL A 223 -11.10 12.58 8.16
C VAL A 223 -12.11 13.34 7.31
N ASN A 224 -12.16 14.66 7.50
CA ASN A 224 -12.83 15.60 6.60
C ASN A 224 -11.79 16.34 5.75
N LEU A 225 -11.99 16.35 4.43
CA LEU A 225 -11.06 16.90 3.44
C LEU A 225 -11.74 17.97 2.59
N THR A 226 -10.98 18.99 2.22
CA THR A 226 -11.35 19.91 1.14
C THR A 226 -10.24 19.91 0.10
N GLY A 227 -10.55 19.46 -1.10
CA GLY A 227 -9.68 19.52 -2.28
C GLY A 227 -10.06 20.68 -3.21
N ASN A 228 -9.20 20.96 -4.18
CA ASN A 228 -9.50 21.97 -5.21
C ASN A 228 -10.57 21.51 -6.21
N GLY A 229 -10.94 20.22 -6.23
CA GLY A 229 -12.02 19.66 -7.05
C GLY A 229 -13.33 19.39 -6.31
N GLY A 230 -13.30 19.21 -4.98
CA GLY A 230 -14.47 18.84 -4.18
C GLY A 230 -14.15 18.58 -2.71
N HIS A 231 -15.10 17.97 -2.01
CA HIS A 231 -15.00 17.63 -0.58
C HIS A 231 -14.94 16.13 -0.36
N GLY A 232 -14.28 15.67 0.71
CA GLY A 232 -14.19 14.28 1.12
C GLY A 232 -14.54 14.08 2.59
N TYR A 233 -15.27 13.02 2.86
CA TYR A 233 -15.40 12.46 4.19
C TYR A 233 -14.94 11.00 4.15
N VAL A 234 -14.06 10.63 5.06
CA VAL A 234 -13.50 9.28 5.16
C VAL A 234 -13.78 8.75 6.56
N ARG A 235 -14.31 7.53 6.64
CA ARG A 235 -14.53 6.79 7.88
C ARG A 235 -13.93 5.40 7.77
N LEU A 236 -13.12 5.02 8.76
CA LEU A 236 -12.32 3.81 8.79
C LEU A 236 -12.54 3.09 10.11
N ASP A 237 -12.59 1.78 10.07
CA ASP A 237 -12.64 1.01 11.31
C ASP A 237 -12.17 -0.45 11.14
N TRP A 238 -11.93 -1.11 12.27
CA TRP A 238 -11.63 -2.53 12.41
C TRP A 238 -12.80 -3.27 13.09
N PHE A 239 -14.06 -2.86 12.79
CA PHE A 239 -15.26 -3.34 13.49
C PHE A 239 -16.09 -4.35 12.69
N THR A 240 -15.64 -4.74 11.49
CA THR A 240 -16.35 -5.76 10.69
C THR A 240 -16.44 -7.05 11.48
N PRO A 241 -17.66 -7.59 11.72
CA PRO A 241 -17.86 -8.82 12.50
C PRO A 241 -17.25 -10.04 11.81
N ASP A 242 -16.72 -10.99 12.58
CA ASP A 242 -16.18 -12.24 12.04
C ASP A 242 -17.22 -13.10 11.29
N ALA A 243 -18.49 -12.93 11.63
CA ALA A 243 -19.62 -13.63 11.00
C ALA A 243 -19.95 -13.10 9.58
N LEU A 244 -19.44 -11.93 9.19
CA LEU A 244 -19.67 -11.41 7.83
C LEU A 244 -18.91 -12.28 6.82
N PRO A 245 -19.56 -12.69 5.68
CA PRO A 245 -18.89 -13.57 4.70
C PRO A 245 -17.77 -12.88 3.92
N THR A 246 -17.79 -11.54 3.80
CA THR A 246 -16.76 -10.75 3.13
C THR A 246 -15.75 -10.16 4.13
N TRP A 247 -14.66 -9.57 3.63
CA TRP A 247 -13.63 -8.93 4.47
C TRP A 247 -14.13 -7.66 5.17
N GLY A 248 -15.15 -6.98 4.66
CA GLY A 248 -15.70 -5.75 5.24
C GLY A 248 -16.15 -4.71 4.20
N ASP A 249 -15.88 -4.97 2.97
CA ASP A 249 -16.25 -4.20 1.77
C ASP A 249 -17.66 -4.53 1.24
#